data_a39d9a401ada76dec10912c3185a2a6f
#
_entry.id   a39d9a401ada76dec10912c3185a2a6f
#
_cell.length_a   1.000
_cell.length_b   1.000
_cell.length_c   1.000
_cell.angle_alpha   90.00
_cell.angle_beta   90.00
_cell.angle_gamma   90.00
#
_symmetry.space_group_name_H-M   'P 1'
#
loop_
_entity.id
_entity.type
_entity.pdbx_description
1 polymer ?
#
loop_
_entity_poly.entity_id
_entity_poly.type
_entity_poly.pdbx_seq_one_letter_code
_entity_poly.pdbx_strand_id
1 'polypeptide(L)' 'MDIKVLGTGCANCKNTIALIEQVAKDKGVAVTLAKVEELREIMGYGVMSTPGVVIDGKVVHAGGVPGRGKVEQWLSA' A
#
# COMPACT_ATOMS: atom_id res chain seq x y z
N MET A 1 8.00 -8.58 5.19
CA MET A 1 7.83 -7.33 4.43
C MET A 1 6.74 -6.50 5.08
N ASP A 2 7.07 -5.31 5.50
CA ASP A 2 6.11 -4.40 6.12
C ASP A 2 5.54 -3.46 5.07
N ILE A 3 4.23 -3.53 4.89
CA ILE A 3 3.52 -2.69 3.94
C ILE A 3 2.52 -1.82 4.69
N LYS A 4 2.59 -0.51 4.44
CA LYS A 4 1.63 0.44 5.00
C LYS A 4 0.85 1.07 3.86
N VAL A 5 -0.47 1.12 4.00
CA VAL A 5 -1.34 1.79 3.06
C VAL A 5 -1.81 3.10 3.70
N LEU A 6 -1.42 4.20 3.09
CA LEU A 6 -1.69 5.54 3.59
C LEU A 6 -2.99 6.06 2.99
N GLY A 7 -3.94 6.41 3.84
CA GLY A 7 -5.19 6.98 3.37
C GLY A 7 -6.23 7.06 4.47
N THR A 8 -7.24 7.88 4.26
CA THR A 8 -8.27 8.20 5.26
C THR A 8 -9.53 7.35 5.10
N GLY A 9 -9.38 6.08 4.75
CA GLY A 9 -10.51 5.14 4.70
C GLY A 9 -11.36 5.25 3.44
N CYS A 10 -10.84 5.81 2.36
CA CYS A 10 -11.57 5.90 1.09
C CYS A 10 -11.70 4.52 0.41
N ALA A 11 -12.62 4.41 -0.56
CA ALA A 11 -12.83 3.16 -1.29
C ALA A 11 -11.55 2.68 -1.98
N ASN A 12 -10.78 3.60 -2.56
CA ASN A 12 -9.52 3.27 -3.23
C ASN A 12 -8.49 2.72 -2.25
N CYS A 13 -8.48 3.21 -1.01
CA CYS A 13 -7.59 2.71 0.03
C CYS A 13 -7.92 1.27 0.39
N LYS A 14 -9.21 0.97 0.54
CA LYS A 14 -9.68 -0.39 0.80
C LYS A 14 -9.38 -1.33 -0.35
N ASN A 15 -9.59 -0.87 -1.57
CA ASN A 15 -9.30 -1.66 -2.78
C ASN A 15 -7.81 -1.95 -2.91
N THR A 16 -6.96 -0.99 -2.56
CA THR A 16 -5.51 -1.18 -2.57
C THR A 16 -5.09 -2.25 -1.58
N ILE A 17 -5.63 -2.21 -0.36
CA ILE A 17 -5.35 -3.21 0.67
C ILE A 17 -5.78 -4.60 0.18
N ALA A 18 -6.99 -4.71 -0.33
CA ALA A 18 -7.52 -5.98 -0.83
C ALA A 18 -6.67 -6.54 -1.97
N LEU A 19 -6.22 -5.68 -2.88
CA LEU A 19 -5.37 -6.08 -3.98
C LEU A 19 -4.02 -6.62 -3.49
N ILE A 20 -3.38 -5.91 -2.56
CA ILE A 20 -2.10 -6.34 -2.00
C ILE A 20 -2.24 -7.68 -1.28
N GLU A 21 -3.30 -7.83 -0.48
CA GLU A 21 -3.57 -9.10 0.21
C GLU A 21 -3.76 -10.25 -0.77
N GLN A 22 -4.52 -10.01 -1.83
CA GLN A 22 -4.80 -11.03 -2.84
C GLN A 22 -3.54 -11.45 -3.57
N VAL A 23 -2.72 -10.50 -3.98
CA VAL A 23 -1.46 -10.79 -4.69
C VAL A 23 -0.49 -11.52 -3.77
N ALA A 24 -0.39 -11.08 -2.51
CA ALA A 24 0.47 -11.74 -1.53
C ALA A 24 0.06 -13.21 -1.34
N LYS A 25 -1.24 -13.46 -1.26
CA LYS A 25 -1.78 -14.81 -1.12
C LYS A 25 -1.47 -15.65 -2.36
N ASP A 26 -1.69 -15.08 -3.53
CA ASP A 26 -1.46 -15.78 -4.80
C ASP A 26 0.01 -16.15 -5.00
N LYS A 27 0.92 -15.30 -4.53
CA LYS A 27 2.36 -15.53 -4.65
C LYS A 27 2.96 -16.27 -3.46
N GLY A 28 2.19 -16.50 -2.42
CA GLY A 28 2.68 -17.14 -1.21
C GLY A 28 3.69 -16.30 -0.43
N VAL A 29 3.57 -14.97 -0.52
CA VAL A 29 4.47 -14.04 0.17
C VAL A 29 3.84 -13.59 1.48
N ALA A 30 4.59 -13.69 2.57
CA ALA A 30 4.14 -13.20 3.87
C ALA A 30 4.34 -11.69 3.94
N VAL A 31 3.27 -10.94 4.18
CA VAL A 31 3.32 -9.50 4.34
C VAL A 31 2.61 -9.09 5.62
N THR A 32 3.13 -8.04 6.26
CA THR A 32 2.46 -7.39 7.38
C THR A 32 1.83 -6.10 6.83
N LEU A 33 0.51 -6.05 6.81
CA LEU A 33 -0.23 -4.92 6.27
C LEU A 33 -0.80 -4.06 7.38
N ALA A 34 -0.56 -2.77 7.32
CA ALA A 34 -1.09 -1.81 8.27
C ALA A 34 -1.71 -0.64 7.52
N LYS A 35 -2.78 -0.08 8.10
CA LYS A 35 -3.39 1.14 7.60
C LYS A 35 -2.80 2.33 8.33
N VAL A 36 -2.48 3.39 7.61
CA VAL A 36 -2.08 4.66 8.20
C VAL A 36 -3.13 5.68 7.78
N GLU A 37 -3.98 6.07 8.73
CA GLU A 37 -5.11 6.96 8.47
C GLU A 37 -4.89 8.37 9.00
N GLU A 38 -3.90 8.56 9.85
CA GLU A 38 -3.63 9.88 10.40
C GLU A 38 -2.95 10.77 9.38
N LEU A 39 -3.55 11.94 9.14
CA LEU A 39 -3.07 12.86 8.12
C LEU A 39 -1.62 13.29 8.34
N ARG A 40 -1.23 13.53 9.58
CA ARG A 40 0.15 13.92 9.90
C ARG A 40 1.17 12.87 9.51
N GLU A 41 0.85 11.60 9.75
CA GLU A 41 1.73 10.51 9.37
C GLU A 41 1.82 10.40 7.85
N ILE A 42 0.69 10.52 7.17
CA ILE A 42 0.65 10.49 5.71
C ILE A 42 1.52 11.60 5.13
N MET A 43 1.38 12.81 5.64
CA MET A 43 2.18 13.95 5.21
C MET A 43 3.67 13.77 5.54
N GLY A 44 3.96 13.10 6.66
CA GLY A 44 5.33 12.80 7.06
C GLY A 44 6.07 11.92 6.08
N TYR A 45 5.36 11.11 5.30
CA TYR A 45 5.95 10.32 4.21
C TYR A 45 6.12 11.12 2.92
N GLY A 46 5.64 12.37 2.88
CA GLY A 46 5.69 13.18 1.66
C GLY A 46 4.65 12.82 0.62
N VAL A 47 3.63 12.07 1.01
CA VAL A 47 2.55 11.65 0.10
C VAL A 47 1.46 12.71 0.08
N MET A 48 1.18 13.25 -1.09
CA MET A 48 0.15 14.27 -1.27
C MET A 48 -1.13 13.71 -1.88
N SER A 49 -1.09 12.50 -2.39
CA SER A 49 -2.26 11.83 -2.98
C SER A 49 -2.43 10.46 -2.35
N THR A 50 -3.66 10.09 -2.02
CA THR A 50 -3.97 8.79 -1.44
C THR A 50 -4.79 7.93 -2.42
N PRO A 51 -4.68 6.61 -2.34
CA PRO A 51 -3.85 5.86 -1.41
C PRO A 51 -2.36 5.92 -1.73
N GLY A 52 -1.54 5.91 -0.68
CA GLY A 52 -0.10 5.74 -0.81
C GLY A 52 0.30 4.36 -0.32
N VAL A 53 1.39 3.83 -0.82
CA VAL A 53 1.93 2.54 -0.37
C VAL A 53 3.37 2.71 0.06
N VAL A 54 3.66 2.23 1.26
CA VAL A 54 5.01 2.26 1.85
C VAL A 54 5.45 0.82 2.10
N ILE A 55 6.60 0.44 1.61
CA ILE A 55 7.17 -0.88 1.83
C ILE A 55 8.52 -0.73 2.53
N ASP A 56 8.61 -1.32 3.72
CA ASP A 56 9.81 -1.28 4.57
C ASP A 56 10.35 0.15 4.75
N GLY A 57 9.42 1.08 4.98
CA GLY A 57 9.74 2.48 5.23
C GLY A 57 9.93 3.34 3.98
N LYS A 58 9.81 2.76 2.79
CA LYS A 58 10.01 3.49 1.55
C LYS A 58 8.69 3.63 0.79
N VAL A 59 8.35 4.85 0.39
CA VAL A 59 7.17 5.13 -0.43
C VAL A 59 7.39 4.61 -1.85
N VAL A 60 6.54 3.69 -2.29
CA VAL A 60 6.64 3.08 -3.62
C VAL A 60 5.49 3.46 -4.54
N HIS A 61 4.43 4.07 -3.98
CA HIS A 61 3.26 4.47 -4.76
C HIS A 61 2.51 5.60 -4.05
N ALA A 62 1.91 6.49 -4.83
CA ALA A 62 1.04 7.54 -4.32
C ALA A 62 -0.01 7.87 -5.37
N GLY A 63 -1.28 7.96 -4.93
CA GLY A 63 -2.41 8.33 -5.78
C GLY A 63 -2.99 7.18 -6.58
N GLY A 64 -4.29 6.95 -6.39
CA GLY A 64 -5.03 5.91 -7.11
C GLY A 64 -4.70 4.48 -6.69
N VAL A 65 -5.52 3.54 -7.10
CA VAL A 65 -5.27 2.11 -6.85
C VAL A 65 -4.14 1.65 -7.78
N PRO A 66 -3.07 1.05 -7.25
CA PRO A 66 -1.99 0.55 -8.10
C PRO A 66 -2.49 -0.60 -8.97
N GLY A 67 -1.90 -0.76 -10.13
CA GLY A 67 -2.20 -1.89 -10.99
C GLY A 67 -1.66 -3.19 -10.39
N ARG A 68 -2.33 -4.31 -10.69
CA ARG A 68 -1.91 -5.62 -10.19
C ARG A 68 -0.46 -5.94 -10.55
N GLY A 69 -0.04 -5.64 -11.77
CA GLY A 69 1.33 -5.89 -12.21
C GLY A 69 2.37 -5.16 -11.37
N LYS A 70 2.05 -3.94 -10.95
CA LYS A 70 2.93 -3.16 -10.09
C LYS A 70 3.04 -3.79 -8.70
N VAL A 71 1.90 -4.23 -8.15
CA VAL A 71 1.88 -4.93 -6.86
C VAL A 71 2.64 -6.24 -6.95
N GLU A 72 2.50 -6.97 -8.03
CA GLU A 72 3.25 -8.21 -8.24
C GLU A 72 4.75 -7.97 -8.25
N GLN A 73 5.20 -6.87 -8.85
CA GLN A 73 6.62 -6.49 -8.82
C GLN A 73 7.11 -6.21 -7.40
N TRP A 74 6.33 -5.51 -6.61
CA TRP A 74 6.71 -5.23 -5.21
C TRP A 74 6.88 -6.50 -4.40
N LEU A 75 6.04 -7.49 -4.66
CA LEU A 75 6.01 -8.73 -3.90
C LEU A 75 6.90 -9.82 -4.51
N SER A 76 7.56 -9.54 -5.61
CA SER A 76 8.56 -10.42 -6.20
C SER A 76 9.89 -10.19 -5.51
N ALA A 77 10.33 -11.16 -4.79
CA ALA A 77 11.60 -11.05 -4.08
C ALA A 77 12.76 -11.42 -4.98
#